data_0e9a123fc2cfaebc6a8f484842a53da8
#
_entry.id   0e9a123fc2cfaebc6a8f484842a53da8
#
_cell.length_a   1.000
_cell.length_b   1.000
_cell.length_c   1.000
_cell.angle_alpha   90.00
_cell.angle_beta   90.00
_cell.angle_gamma   90.00
#
_symmetry.space_group_name_H-M   'P 1'
#
loop_
_entity.id
_entity.type
_entity.pdbx_description
1 polymer ?
#
loop_
_entity_poly.entity_id
_entity_poly.type
_entity_poly.pdbx_seq_one_letter_code
_entity_poly.pdbx_strand_id
1 'polypeptide(L)'
;MSSASIQLHGGVPTLFIDGEPQVEMAYMTYFDKDGMFEDFYRAGYRIFCLCVYFGDQSINPANWYKPFAPGIFGTKGKADFSHVERIVANLLHQAPDAKIFFRVNTSMPKWWEDENPSELNDEGLDRQPPRSNPASRKYREQTKKMLKEFLEYLENASFCDHVFGLHLAGGRQ
;
A
#
# COMPACT_ATOMS: atom_id res chain seq x y z
N MET A 1 -11.37 -11.92 -3.11
CA MET A 1 -10.02 -11.86 -2.46
C MET A 1 -9.73 -13.21 -1.81
N SER A 2 -8.47 -13.65 -1.83
CA SER A 2 -8.03 -14.85 -1.13
C SER A 2 -8.20 -14.73 0.37
N SER A 3 -8.47 -15.85 1.05
CA SER A 3 -8.55 -15.89 2.51
C SER A 3 -7.15 -15.99 3.13
N ALA A 4 -6.92 -15.30 4.24
CA ALA A 4 -5.65 -15.39 4.95
C ALA A 4 -5.84 -15.53 6.45
N SER A 5 -5.03 -16.36 7.10
CA SER A 5 -5.04 -16.54 8.55
C SER A 5 -3.66 -16.90 9.08
N ILE A 6 -3.43 -16.64 10.37
CA ILE A 6 -2.25 -17.13 11.08
C ILE A 6 -2.67 -18.32 11.93
N GLN A 7 -2.01 -19.45 11.72
CA GLN A 7 -2.29 -20.69 12.46
C GLN A 7 -0.96 -21.31 12.93
N LEU A 8 -1.02 -22.19 13.94
CA LEU A 8 0.14 -22.97 14.33
C LEU A 8 0.36 -24.12 13.34
N HIS A 9 1.52 -24.19 12.73
CA HIS A 9 1.96 -25.29 11.88
C HIS A 9 3.28 -25.83 12.43
N GLY A 10 3.27 -27.09 12.88
CA GLY A 10 4.43 -27.66 13.56
C GLY A 10 4.88 -26.90 14.83
N GLY A 11 3.95 -26.21 15.51
CA GLY A 11 4.23 -25.38 16.69
C GLY A 11 4.72 -23.96 16.38
N VAL A 12 4.81 -23.57 15.11
CA VAL A 12 5.28 -22.24 14.66
C VAL A 12 4.09 -21.44 14.08
N PRO A 13 3.90 -20.15 14.46
CA PRO A 13 2.93 -19.29 13.81
C PRO A 13 3.25 -19.16 12.31
N THR A 14 2.33 -19.61 11.47
CA THR A 14 2.50 -19.67 10.02
C THR A 14 1.34 -18.97 9.32
N LEU A 15 1.64 -18.20 8.28
CA LEU A 15 0.62 -17.64 7.39
C LEU A 15 0.02 -18.74 6.53
N PHE A 16 -1.31 -18.79 6.50
CA PHE A 16 -2.06 -19.63 5.56
C PHE A 16 -2.80 -18.73 4.57
N ILE A 17 -2.70 -19.04 3.29
CA ILE A 17 -3.46 -18.39 2.22
C ILE A 17 -4.29 -19.47 1.53
N ASP A 18 -5.60 -19.29 1.48
CA ASP A 18 -6.57 -20.26 0.94
C ASP A 18 -6.40 -21.69 1.53
N GLY A 19 -6.03 -21.76 2.80
CA GLY A 19 -5.82 -23.02 3.53
C GLY A 19 -4.44 -23.64 3.41
N GLU A 20 -3.56 -23.09 2.57
CA GLU A 20 -2.21 -23.60 2.35
C GLU A 20 -1.17 -22.82 3.17
N PRO A 21 -0.25 -23.50 3.88
CA PRO A 21 0.78 -22.83 4.66
C PRO A 21 1.82 -22.17 3.76
N GLN A 22 2.18 -20.94 4.09
CA GLN A 22 3.20 -20.17 3.39
C GLN A 22 4.48 -20.16 4.23
N VAL A 23 5.57 -20.57 3.64
CA VAL A 23 6.88 -20.67 4.31
C VAL A 23 7.92 -19.72 3.73
N GLU A 24 7.66 -19.18 2.55
CA GLU A 24 8.53 -18.23 1.89
C GLU A 24 8.38 -16.81 2.43
N MET A 25 9.42 -16.00 2.23
CA MET A 25 9.39 -14.57 2.51
C MET A 25 8.68 -13.82 1.39
N ALA A 26 8.11 -12.65 1.73
CA ALA A 26 7.55 -11.75 0.73
C ALA A 26 8.65 -10.91 0.07
N TYR A 27 8.58 -10.75 -1.25
CA TYR A 27 9.37 -9.76 -1.95
C TYR A 27 8.66 -8.41 -1.99
N MET A 28 9.36 -7.34 -1.65
CA MET A 28 8.85 -5.97 -1.68
C MET A 28 9.82 -5.04 -2.40
N THR A 29 9.27 -4.14 -3.23
CA THR A 29 10.01 -3.03 -3.81
C THR A 29 9.17 -1.75 -3.80
N TYR A 30 9.84 -0.60 -3.64
CA TYR A 30 9.23 0.72 -3.87
C TYR A 30 9.33 1.16 -5.35
N PHE A 31 10.14 0.48 -6.13
CA PHE A 31 10.46 0.82 -7.51
C PHE A 31 9.88 -0.25 -8.44
N ASP A 32 8.60 -0.11 -8.73
CA ASP A 32 7.85 -1.08 -9.55
C ASP A 32 8.37 -1.22 -10.99
N LYS A 33 9.01 -0.18 -11.53
CA LYS A 33 9.61 -0.21 -12.87
C LYS A 33 10.89 -1.04 -12.95
N ASP A 34 11.64 -1.04 -11.85
CA ASP A 34 12.92 -1.74 -11.71
C ASP A 34 12.76 -3.00 -10.83
N GLY A 35 11.51 -3.38 -10.55
CA GLY A 35 11.20 -4.54 -9.75
C GLY A 35 11.62 -5.83 -10.46
N MET A 36 12.40 -6.65 -9.77
CA MET A 36 12.89 -7.93 -10.29
C MET A 36 11.87 -9.05 -10.00
N PHE A 37 10.62 -8.85 -10.38
CA PHE A 37 9.54 -9.79 -10.06
C PHE A 37 9.79 -11.19 -10.64
N GLU A 38 10.24 -11.26 -11.90
CA GLU A 38 10.54 -12.52 -12.56
C GLU A 38 11.67 -13.29 -11.88
N ASP A 39 12.73 -12.58 -11.45
CA ASP A 39 13.89 -13.22 -10.81
C ASP A 39 13.50 -13.81 -9.46
N PHE A 40 12.74 -13.07 -8.64
CA PHE A 40 12.23 -13.57 -7.37
C PHE A 40 11.20 -14.70 -7.58
N TYR A 41 10.35 -14.59 -8.58
CA TYR A 41 9.41 -15.66 -8.92
C TYR A 41 10.12 -16.95 -9.34
N ARG A 42 11.16 -16.85 -10.17
CA ARG A 42 12.02 -17.99 -10.55
C ARG A 42 12.79 -18.57 -9.37
N ALA A 43 13.14 -17.75 -8.39
CA ALA A 43 13.75 -18.19 -7.14
C ALA A 43 12.76 -18.85 -6.16
N GLY A 44 11.48 -18.97 -6.52
CA GLY A 44 10.46 -19.66 -5.72
C GLY A 44 9.55 -18.76 -4.90
N TYR A 45 9.73 -17.42 -4.93
CA TYR A 45 8.84 -16.50 -4.23
C TYR A 45 7.45 -16.49 -4.87
N ARG A 46 6.41 -16.50 -4.03
CA ARG A 46 5.00 -16.39 -4.45
C ARG A 46 4.27 -15.25 -3.79
N ILE A 47 4.82 -14.69 -2.72
CA ILE A 47 4.23 -13.56 -1.98
C ILE A 47 4.93 -12.28 -2.38
N PHE A 48 4.16 -11.30 -2.85
CA PHE A 48 4.65 -10.01 -3.28
C PHE A 48 3.93 -8.87 -2.57
N CYS A 49 4.71 -7.89 -2.13
CA CYS A 49 4.20 -6.66 -1.54
C CYS A 49 4.27 -5.53 -2.55
N LEU A 50 3.13 -4.98 -2.93
CA LEU A 50 3.04 -3.82 -3.80
C LEU A 50 2.73 -2.56 -2.99
N CYS A 51 3.50 -1.50 -3.22
CA CYS A 51 3.33 -0.24 -2.51
C CYS A 51 2.34 0.67 -3.24
N VAL A 52 1.34 1.17 -2.53
CA VAL A 52 0.36 2.14 -3.02
C VAL A 52 0.25 3.32 -2.07
N TYR A 53 -0.14 4.48 -2.59
CA TYR A 53 -0.16 5.74 -1.86
C TYR A 53 -1.54 6.37 -1.97
N PHE A 54 -2.10 6.81 -0.83
CA PHE A 54 -3.35 7.57 -0.84
C PHE A 54 -3.12 9.02 -1.25
N GLY A 55 -2.07 9.63 -0.71
CA GLY A 55 -1.69 11.00 -1.04
C GLY A 55 -0.65 11.07 -2.16
N ASP A 56 -0.58 12.25 -2.76
CA ASP A 56 0.30 12.60 -3.89
C ASP A 56 1.59 13.32 -3.46
N GLN A 57 1.80 13.45 -2.15
CA GLN A 57 2.93 14.21 -1.62
C GLN A 57 4.18 13.36 -1.46
N SER A 58 5.32 14.01 -1.52
CA SER A 58 6.61 13.39 -1.23
C SER A 58 6.62 12.75 0.16
N ILE A 59 7.12 11.54 0.26
CA ILE A 59 7.28 10.82 1.54
C ILE A 59 8.32 11.51 2.41
N ASN A 60 9.37 12.04 1.78
CA ASN A 60 10.43 12.78 2.45
C ASN A 60 10.73 14.08 1.70
N PRO A 61 10.06 15.20 2.03
CA PRO A 61 10.25 16.46 1.33
C PRO A 61 11.67 17.04 1.47
N ALA A 62 12.40 16.70 2.53
CA ALA A 62 13.78 17.17 2.70
C ALA A 62 14.76 16.57 1.66
N ASN A 63 14.42 15.42 1.09
CA ASN A 63 15.27 14.68 0.18
C ASN A 63 14.77 14.72 -1.27
N TRP A 64 13.90 15.69 -1.63
CA TRP A 64 13.39 15.92 -3.00
C TRP A 64 12.85 14.68 -3.73
N TYR A 65 12.65 13.58 -3.00
CA TYR A 65 11.99 12.41 -3.54
C TYR A 65 10.52 12.71 -3.77
N LYS A 66 10.13 12.75 -5.02
CA LYS A 66 8.72 12.69 -5.40
C LYS A 66 8.11 11.40 -4.86
N PRO A 67 6.78 11.34 -4.70
CA PRO A 67 6.13 10.06 -4.45
C PRO A 67 6.66 9.01 -5.43
N PHE A 68 6.95 7.81 -4.94
CA PHE A 68 7.41 6.72 -5.82
C PHE A 68 6.33 6.34 -6.83
N ALA A 69 5.08 6.68 -6.52
CA ALA A 69 3.93 6.46 -7.38
C ALA A 69 2.89 7.59 -7.22
N PRO A 70 2.00 7.77 -8.21
CA PRO A 70 0.85 8.67 -8.07
C PRO A 70 -0.02 8.29 -6.89
N GLY A 71 -0.54 9.29 -6.17
CA GLY A 71 -1.51 9.07 -5.10
C GLY A 71 -2.89 8.74 -5.67
N ILE A 72 -3.52 7.70 -5.12
CA ILE A 72 -4.88 7.28 -5.53
C ILE A 72 -5.88 8.44 -5.38
N PHE A 73 -5.78 9.20 -4.30
CA PHE A 73 -6.70 10.30 -3.98
C PHE A 73 -6.06 11.69 -4.16
N GLY A 74 -5.04 11.81 -5.01
CA GLY A 74 -4.36 13.07 -5.29
C GLY A 74 -5.28 14.18 -5.81
N THR A 75 -6.34 13.82 -6.51
CA THR A 75 -7.38 14.75 -6.96
C THR A 75 -8.59 14.68 -6.04
N LYS A 76 -9.04 15.83 -5.51
CA LYS A 76 -10.22 15.89 -4.62
C LYS A 76 -11.48 15.35 -5.33
N GLY A 77 -12.17 14.43 -4.65
CA GLY A 77 -13.42 13.85 -5.14
C GLY A 77 -13.26 12.84 -6.29
N LYS A 78 -12.02 12.43 -6.59
CA LYS A 78 -11.76 11.44 -7.64
C LYS A 78 -10.66 10.48 -7.19
N ALA A 79 -10.97 9.19 -7.10
CA ALA A 79 -9.97 8.15 -6.98
C ALA A 79 -9.42 7.77 -8.37
N ASP A 80 -8.13 7.52 -8.46
CA ASP A 80 -7.45 7.04 -9.66
C ASP A 80 -6.67 5.75 -9.33
N PHE A 81 -7.20 4.62 -9.76
CA PHE A 81 -6.63 3.30 -9.55
C PHE A 81 -5.73 2.82 -10.70
N SER A 82 -5.54 3.62 -11.73
CA SER A 82 -4.77 3.23 -12.93
C SER A 82 -3.34 2.77 -12.62
N HIS A 83 -2.72 3.37 -11.62
CA HIS A 83 -1.40 2.93 -11.16
C HIS A 83 -1.45 1.54 -10.52
N VAL A 84 -2.48 1.26 -9.71
CA VAL A 84 -2.68 -0.06 -9.07
C VAL A 84 -2.84 -1.15 -10.14
N GLU A 85 -3.71 -0.91 -11.12
CA GLU A 85 -3.92 -1.83 -12.24
C GLU A 85 -2.63 -2.12 -13.00
N ARG A 86 -1.86 -1.07 -13.29
CA ARG A 86 -0.60 -1.19 -14.02
C ARG A 86 0.45 -2.02 -13.26
N ILE A 87 0.65 -1.77 -11.96
CA ILE A 87 1.66 -2.51 -11.18
C ILE A 87 1.25 -3.96 -10.96
N VAL A 88 -0.03 -4.23 -10.76
CA VAL A 88 -0.54 -5.60 -10.64
C VAL A 88 -0.42 -6.34 -11.97
N ALA A 89 -0.83 -5.72 -13.08
CA ALA A 89 -0.67 -6.32 -14.40
C ALA A 89 0.79 -6.64 -14.73
N ASN A 90 1.73 -5.75 -14.39
CA ASN A 90 3.16 -5.99 -14.56
C ASN A 90 3.65 -7.16 -13.70
N LEU A 91 3.24 -7.24 -12.45
CA LEU A 91 3.58 -8.37 -11.58
C LEU A 91 3.02 -9.68 -12.13
N LEU A 92 1.71 -9.74 -12.41
CA LEU A 92 1.05 -10.98 -12.85
C LEU A 92 1.50 -11.46 -14.24
N HIS A 93 2.00 -10.56 -15.10
CA HIS A 93 2.66 -10.94 -16.34
C HIS A 93 3.95 -11.74 -16.08
N GLN A 94 4.69 -11.40 -15.02
CA GLN A 94 5.98 -12.03 -14.67
C GLN A 94 5.84 -13.17 -13.65
N ALA A 95 4.78 -13.12 -12.83
CA ALA A 95 4.50 -14.07 -11.75
C ALA A 95 2.99 -14.39 -11.71
N PRO A 96 2.49 -15.26 -12.60
CA PRO A 96 1.04 -15.45 -12.82
C PRO A 96 0.26 -15.97 -11.63
N ASP A 97 0.88 -16.70 -10.71
CA ASP A 97 0.26 -17.25 -9.48
C ASP A 97 0.64 -16.47 -8.21
N ALA A 98 1.19 -15.25 -8.38
CA ALA A 98 1.58 -14.41 -7.26
C ALA A 98 0.42 -14.14 -6.31
N LYS A 99 0.70 -14.18 -5.00
CA LYS A 99 -0.19 -13.72 -3.94
C LYS A 99 0.26 -12.34 -3.49
N ILE A 100 -0.68 -11.41 -3.43
CA ILE A 100 -0.41 -9.99 -3.26
C ILE A 100 -0.95 -9.49 -1.92
N PHE A 101 -0.14 -8.75 -1.19
CA PHE A 101 -0.65 -7.81 -0.21
C PHE A 101 -0.17 -6.40 -0.54
N PHE A 102 -1.04 -5.42 -0.31
CA PHE A 102 -0.69 -4.04 -0.57
C PHE A 102 -0.13 -3.37 0.68
N ARG A 103 1.03 -2.75 0.57
CA ARG A 103 1.49 -1.77 1.55
C ARG A 103 0.89 -0.41 1.20
N VAL A 104 -0.10 -0.01 1.97
CA VAL A 104 -0.87 1.22 1.75
C VAL A 104 -0.29 2.34 2.59
N ASN A 105 0.33 3.33 1.93
CA ASN A 105 0.70 4.56 2.62
C ASN A 105 -0.53 5.46 2.73
N THR A 106 -0.94 5.73 3.97
CA THR A 106 -2.16 6.47 4.29
C THR A 106 -1.95 7.97 4.48
N SER A 107 -0.79 8.53 4.08
CA SER A 107 -0.57 9.97 4.12
C SER A 107 -1.65 10.69 3.32
N MET A 108 -2.15 11.80 3.89
CA MET A 108 -3.20 12.58 3.23
C MET A 108 -2.67 13.29 1.98
N PRO A 109 -3.52 13.47 0.95
CA PRO A 109 -3.17 14.27 -0.21
C PRO A 109 -3.09 15.76 0.15
N LYS A 110 -2.36 16.50 -0.69
CA LYS A 110 -2.11 17.93 -0.48
C LYS A 110 -3.40 18.74 -0.30
N TRP A 111 -4.43 18.48 -1.11
CA TRP A 111 -5.70 19.19 -1.00
C TRP A 111 -6.35 19.05 0.38
N TRP A 112 -6.23 17.86 1.02
CA TRP A 112 -6.78 17.66 2.35
C TRP A 112 -5.97 18.41 3.42
N GLU A 113 -4.66 18.40 3.32
CA GLU A 113 -3.78 19.13 4.25
C GLU A 113 -4.01 20.63 4.15
N ASP A 114 -4.19 21.17 2.94
CA ASP A 114 -4.50 22.59 2.72
C ASP A 114 -5.85 23.01 3.32
N GLU A 115 -6.84 22.13 3.31
CA GLU A 115 -8.15 22.37 3.90
C GLU A 115 -8.21 22.14 5.41
N ASN A 116 -7.21 21.47 5.98
CA ASN A 116 -7.19 21.08 7.39
C ASN A 116 -5.84 21.42 8.07
N PRO A 117 -5.38 22.68 8.01
CA PRO A 117 -4.07 23.04 8.55
C PRO A 117 -3.95 22.81 10.07
N SER A 118 -5.05 22.86 10.82
CA SER A 118 -5.07 22.55 12.25
C SER A 118 -4.93 21.08 12.60
N GLU A 119 -5.01 20.20 11.62
CA GLU A 119 -4.91 18.75 11.77
C GLU A 119 -3.51 18.23 11.37
N LEU A 120 -2.59 19.14 11.15
CA LEU A 120 -1.20 18.78 10.86
C LEU A 120 -0.42 18.70 12.17
N ASN A 121 0.62 17.88 12.20
CA ASN A 121 1.60 17.91 13.29
C ASN A 121 2.52 19.12 13.11
N ASP A 122 3.09 19.59 14.20
CA ASP A 122 4.11 20.61 14.17
C ASP A 122 5.35 20.15 13.37
N GLU A 123 6.17 21.11 12.97
CA GLU A 123 7.48 20.83 12.39
C GLU A 123 8.25 19.87 13.31
N GLY A 124 8.66 18.75 12.78
CA GLY A 124 9.46 17.80 13.54
C GLY A 124 10.86 18.34 13.82
N LEU A 125 11.61 17.65 14.70
CA LEU A 125 13.02 17.96 15.01
C LEU A 125 13.92 18.02 13.79
N ASP A 126 13.53 17.38 12.70
CA ASP A 126 14.20 17.35 11.41
C ASP A 126 13.86 18.53 10.47
N ARG A 127 13.12 19.53 10.96
CA ARG A 127 12.66 20.71 10.22
C ARG A 127 11.88 20.40 8.94
N GLN A 128 11.19 19.28 8.90
CA GLN A 128 10.33 18.95 7.78
C GLN A 128 8.97 19.66 7.88
N PRO A 129 8.35 19.98 6.74
CA PRO A 129 7.04 20.61 6.74
C PRO A 129 6.01 19.81 7.56
N PRO A 130 5.07 20.48 8.22
CA PRO A 130 3.96 19.82 8.89
C PRO A 130 3.23 18.87 7.93
N ARG A 131 2.82 17.74 8.45
CA ARG A 131 2.07 16.71 7.70
C ARG A 131 0.86 16.28 8.51
N SER A 132 -0.09 15.66 7.84
CA SER A 132 -1.29 15.13 8.47
C SER A 132 -0.96 14.26 9.69
N ASN A 133 -1.64 14.55 10.81
CA ASN A 133 -1.41 13.90 12.09
C ASN A 133 -2.29 12.65 12.23
N PRO A 134 -1.73 11.43 12.34
CA PRO A 134 -2.51 10.21 12.53
C PRO A 134 -3.34 10.17 13.81
N ALA A 135 -3.00 10.98 14.84
CA ALA A 135 -3.78 11.11 16.05
C ALA A 135 -5.04 11.96 15.85
N SER A 136 -5.13 12.75 14.77
CA SER A 136 -6.30 13.55 14.46
C SER A 136 -7.54 12.70 14.18
N ARG A 137 -8.68 13.11 14.72
CA ARG A 137 -9.96 12.46 14.44
C ARG A 137 -10.36 12.61 12.98
N LYS A 138 -10.20 13.80 12.41
CA LYS A 138 -10.51 14.07 11.00
C LYS A 138 -9.63 13.22 10.06
N TYR A 139 -8.34 13.09 10.38
CA TYR A 139 -7.45 12.19 9.63
C TYR A 139 -7.99 10.77 9.63
N ARG A 140 -8.33 10.20 10.80
CA ARG A 140 -8.84 8.84 10.90
C ARG A 140 -10.16 8.64 10.16
N GLU A 141 -11.07 9.61 10.22
CA GLU A 141 -12.34 9.56 9.49
C GLU A 141 -12.12 9.60 7.97
N GLN A 142 -11.20 10.45 7.51
CA GLN A 142 -10.86 10.51 6.09
C GLN A 142 -10.15 9.24 5.60
N THR A 143 -9.18 8.75 6.36
CA THR A 143 -8.49 7.49 6.07
C THR A 143 -9.47 6.32 5.98
N LYS A 144 -10.44 6.25 6.89
CA LYS A 144 -11.48 5.22 6.86
C LYS A 144 -12.30 5.27 5.56
N LYS A 145 -12.67 6.46 5.08
CA LYS A 145 -13.40 6.62 3.80
C LYS A 145 -12.56 6.13 2.62
N MET A 146 -11.30 6.57 2.56
CA MET A 146 -10.37 6.19 1.49
C MET A 146 -10.09 4.68 1.49
N LEU A 147 -9.90 4.08 2.68
CA LEU A 147 -9.72 2.63 2.81
C LEU A 147 -10.95 1.87 2.35
N LYS A 148 -12.14 2.33 2.70
CA LYS A 148 -13.38 1.69 2.26
C LYS A 148 -13.49 1.70 0.74
N GLU A 149 -13.26 2.85 0.10
CA GLU A 149 -13.30 3.00 -1.35
C GLU A 149 -12.23 2.13 -2.04
N PHE A 150 -11.03 2.05 -1.46
CA PHE A 150 -9.97 1.19 -1.96
C PHE A 150 -10.32 -0.30 -1.83
N LEU A 151 -10.91 -0.73 -0.71
CA LEU A 151 -11.35 -2.11 -0.52
C LEU A 151 -12.48 -2.48 -1.49
N GLU A 152 -13.47 -1.61 -1.66
CA GLU A 152 -14.56 -1.81 -2.64
C GLU A 152 -14.00 -1.93 -4.08
N TYR A 153 -12.99 -1.15 -4.42
CA TYR A 153 -12.29 -1.30 -5.69
C TYR A 153 -11.60 -2.66 -5.80
N LEU A 154 -10.82 -3.08 -4.78
CA LEU A 154 -10.09 -4.35 -4.80
C LEU A 154 -11.02 -5.56 -4.90
N GLU A 155 -12.18 -5.53 -4.22
CA GLU A 155 -13.18 -6.59 -4.27
C GLU A 155 -13.77 -6.79 -5.67
N ASN A 156 -13.85 -5.72 -6.46
CA ASN A 156 -14.39 -5.74 -7.82
C ASN A 156 -13.31 -5.82 -8.92
N ALA A 157 -12.04 -5.79 -8.56
CA ALA A 157 -10.94 -5.86 -9.51
C ALA A 157 -10.80 -7.25 -10.11
N SER A 158 -10.39 -7.34 -11.37
CA SER A 158 -10.16 -8.61 -12.07
C SER A 158 -9.09 -9.50 -11.43
N PHE A 159 -8.23 -8.91 -10.62
CA PHE A 159 -7.15 -9.58 -9.88
C PHE A 159 -7.48 -9.83 -8.40
N CYS A 160 -8.73 -9.66 -7.98
CA CYS A 160 -9.12 -9.76 -6.57
C CYS A 160 -8.69 -11.08 -5.90
N ASP A 161 -8.68 -12.20 -6.63
CA ASP A 161 -8.31 -13.51 -6.11
C ASP A 161 -6.81 -13.68 -5.85
N HIS A 162 -6.00 -12.76 -6.35
CA HIS A 162 -4.58 -12.68 -6.00
C HIS A 162 -4.33 -11.92 -4.69
N VAL A 163 -5.26 -11.09 -4.26
CA VAL A 163 -5.09 -10.22 -3.09
C VAL A 163 -5.54 -10.92 -1.82
N PHE A 164 -4.66 -11.01 -0.82
CA PHE A 164 -4.97 -11.64 0.46
C PHE A 164 -4.90 -10.68 1.66
N GLY A 165 -4.38 -9.46 1.49
CA GLY A 165 -4.28 -8.57 2.63
C GLY A 165 -3.76 -7.17 2.33
N LEU A 166 -3.83 -6.34 3.38
CA LEU A 166 -3.31 -4.98 3.40
C LEU A 166 -2.37 -4.79 4.59
N HIS A 167 -1.27 -4.09 4.36
CA HIS A 167 -0.39 -3.56 5.39
C HIS A 167 -0.54 -2.03 5.42
N LEU A 168 -1.22 -1.51 6.43
CA LEU A 168 -1.38 -0.06 6.58
C LEU A 168 -0.09 0.55 7.09
N ALA A 169 0.47 1.46 6.31
CA ALA A 169 1.66 2.22 6.66
C ALA A 169 1.29 3.71 6.71
N GLY A 170 1.52 4.34 7.82
CA GLY A 170 1.26 5.76 8.02
C GLY A 170 2.42 6.43 8.73
N GLY A 171 2.49 7.76 8.58
CA GLY A 171 3.51 8.56 9.22
C GLY A 171 4.83 8.63 8.45
N ARG A 172 5.76 9.36 9.03
CA ARG A 172 7.14 9.46 8.52
C ARG A 172 7.86 8.13 8.72
N GLN A 173 8.60 7.74 7.73
CA GLN A 173 9.55 6.63 7.79
C GLN A 173 10.96 7.18 7.77
#